data_e428a3a37808e65c5f22994e2b542434
#
_entry.id   e428a3a37808e65c5f22994e2b542434
#
_cell.length_a   1.000
_cell.length_b   1.000
_cell.length_c   1.000
_cell.angle_alpha   90.00
_cell.angle_beta   90.00
_cell.angle_gamma   90.00
#
_symmetry.space_group_name_H-M   'P 1'
#
loop_
_entity.id
_entity.type
_entity.pdbx_description
1 polymer ?
#
loop_
_entity_poly.entity_id
_entity_poly.type
_entity_poly.pdbx_seq_one_letter_code
_entity_poly.pdbx_strand_id
1 'polypeptide(L)'
;MYRPLCALLAALAVFAVPGRAADPAGADEVALRQMNDDYVKAFLACDVARFKTLLADDFRGVLATGRVIDKAEFLREAREKPDARDMRLHDVVIRIYGDTALIGGLVTYNRSAGSPVATRYSTLYLRRAGGWVVVWVQWTRVAGS
;
A
#
# COMPACT_ATOMS: atom_id res chain seq x y z
N MET A 1 21.42 -56.69 54.96
CA MET A 1 22.17 -56.12 53.84
C MET A 1 21.17 -55.67 52.75
N TYR A 2 20.74 -54.43 52.79
CA TYR A 2 19.84 -53.84 51.78
C TYR A 2 20.57 -52.69 51.07
N ARG A 3 20.72 -52.83 49.77
CA ARG A 3 21.26 -51.76 48.87
C ARG A 3 20.07 -50.93 48.36
N PRO A 4 20.08 -49.60 48.45
CA PRO A 4 19.05 -48.80 47.80
C PRO A 4 19.44 -48.54 46.33
N LEU A 5 18.47 -48.74 45.44
CA LEU A 5 18.52 -48.38 44.03
C LEU A 5 18.36 -46.87 43.93
N CYS A 6 19.40 -46.16 43.40
CA CYS A 6 19.27 -44.77 43.02
C CYS A 6 18.56 -44.71 41.64
N ALA A 7 17.33 -44.21 41.61
CA ALA A 7 16.64 -43.88 40.38
C ALA A 7 17.09 -42.48 39.90
N LEU A 8 17.80 -42.44 38.77
CA LEU A 8 18.16 -41.23 38.07
C LEU A 8 16.95 -40.70 37.28
N LEU A 9 16.33 -39.63 37.75
CA LEU A 9 15.34 -38.87 37.01
C LEU A 9 16.07 -37.94 36.03
N ALA A 10 16.07 -38.24 34.75
CA ALA A 10 16.53 -37.37 33.72
C ALA A 10 15.42 -36.32 33.40
N ALA A 11 15.62 -35.09 33.82
CA ALA A 11 14.74 -33.97 33.46
C ALA A 11 15.02 -33.54 32.00
N LEU A 12 14.07 -33.83 31.13
CA LEU A 12 14.08 -33.28 29.76
C LEU A 12 13.71 -31.79 29.80
N ALA A 13 14.70 -30.91 29.67
CA ALA A 13 14.46 -29.47 29.47
C ALA A 13 14.00 -29.26 28.02
N VAL A 14 12.70 -29.02 27.83
CA VAL A 14 12.15 -28.58 26.57
C VAL A 14 12.54 -27.10 26.40
N PHE A 15 13.55 -26.84 25.58
CA PHE A 15 13.86 -25.49 25.13
C PHE A 15 12.77 -25.04 24.17
N ALA A 16 11.82 -24.23 24.66
CA ALA A 16 10.90 -23.48 23.82
C ALA A 16 11.74 -22.48 23.01
N VAL A 17 11.89 -22.71 21.70
CA VAL A 17 12.44 -21.73 20.76
C VAL A 17 11.48 -20.54 20.77
N PRO A 18 11.90 -19.31 21.19
CA PRO A 18 11.01 -18.17 21.10
C PRO A 18 10.66 -17.97 19.63
N GLY A 19 9.36 -18.13 19.31
CA GLY A 19 8.82 -17.81 18.01
C GLY A 19 9.24 -16.37 17.68
N ARG A 20 9.92 -16.17 16.53
CA ARG A 20 10.31 -14.85 16.05
C ARG A 20 9.04 -14.02 15.92
N ALA A 21 8.85 -13.05 16.81
CA ALA A 21 7.78 -12.08 16.67
C ALA A 21 7.90 -11.47 15.27
N ALA A 22 6.82 -11.48 14.49
CA ALA A 22 6.81 -10.87 13.17
C ALA A 22 7.24 -9.41 13.34
N ASP A 23 8.21 -8.96 12.54
CA ASP A 23 8.66 -7.57 12.53
C ASP A 23 7.47 -6.69 12.11
N PRO A 24 6.96 -5.82 12.99
CA PRO A 24 5.81 -4.97 12.66
C PRO A 24 6.07 -4.07 11.45
N ALA A 25 7.31 -3.62 11.27
CA ALA A 25 7.70 -2.79 10.14
C ALA A 25 7.66 -3.56 8.82
N GLY A 26 8.04 -4.84 8.82
CA GLY A 26 7.93 -5.69 7.64
C GLY A 26 6.47 -5.98 7.26
N ALA A 27 5.59 -6.20 8.26
CA ALA A 27 4.17 -6.41 8.02
C ALA A 27 3.49 -5.16 7.43
N ASP A 28 3.86 -3.97 7.91
CA ASP A 28 3.36 -2.70 7.39
C ASP A 28 3.81 -2.45 5.96
N GLU A 29 5.06 -2.73 5.62
CA GLU A 29 5.55 -2.57 4.25
C GLU A 29 4.78 -3.47 3.28
N VAL A 30 4.53 -4.73 3.66
CA VAL A 30 3.73 -5.67 2.86
C VAL A 30 2.30 -5.15 2.67
N ALA A 31 1.65 -4.68 3.73
CA ALA A 31 0.30 -4.13 3.68
C ALA A 31 0.23 -2.89 2.77
N LEU A 32 1.16 -1.96 2.91
CA LEU A 32 1.23 -0.74 2.12
C LEU A 32 1.51 -1.03 0.64
N ARG A 33 2.38 -1.98 0.33
CA ARG A 33 2.64 -2.43 -1.03
C ARG A 33 1.37 -3.01 -1.66
N GLN A 34 0.66 -3.87 -0.94
CA GLN A 34 -0.61 -4.43 -1.40
C GLN A 34 -1.66 -3.33 -1.64
N MET A 35 -1.76 -2.34 -0.75
CA MET A 35 -2.70 -1.21 -0.93
C MET A 35 -2.35 -0.36 -2.15
N ASN A 36 -1.07 -0.14 -2.44
CA ASN A 36 -0.63 0.56 -3.64
C ASN A 36 -1.02 -0.19 -4.93
N ASP A 37 -0.85 -1.52 -4.94
CA ASP A 37 -1.27 -2.37 -6.06
C ASP A 37 -2.79 -2.39 -6.21
N ASP A 38 -3.52 -2.47 -5.10
CA ASP A 38 -4.99 -2.44 -5.08
C ASP A 38 -5.54 -1.11 -5.60
N TYR A 39 -4.85 0.00 -5.33
CA TYR A 39 -5.22 1.30 -5.87
C TYR A 39 -5.22 1.28 -7.41
N VAL A 40 -4.18 0.74 -8.03
CA VAL A 40 -4.08 0.65 -9.50
C VAL A 40 -5.13 -0.30 -10.04
N LYS A 41 -5.35 -1.46 -9.41
CA LYS A 41 -6.39 -2.41 -9.81
C LYS A 41 -7.79 -1.79 -9.74
N ALA A 42 -8.10 -1.09 -8.63
CA ALA A 42 -9.38 -0.41 -8.44
C ALA A 42 -9.58 0.69 -9.51
N PHE A 43 -8.53 1.43 -9.86
CA PHE A 43 -8.57 2.45 -10.89
C PHE A 43 -8.93 1.85 -12.26
N LEU A 44 -8.24 0.80 -12.67
CA LEU A 44 -8.49 0.14 -13.97
C LEU A 44 -9.86 -0.55 -14.04
N ALA A 45 -10.36 -1.04 -12.91
CA ALA A 45 -11.66 -1.71 -12.79
C ALA A 45 -12.83 -0.75 -12.54
N CYS A 46 -12.60 0.55 -12.35
CA CYS A 46 -13.59 1.53 -11.89
C CYS A 46 -14.26 1.09 -10.56
N ASP A 47 -13.50 0.46 -9.67
CA ASP A 47 -14.00 -0.09 -8.41
C ASP A 47 -14.13 1.02 -7.36
N VAL A 48 -15.24 1.76 -7.44
CA VAL A 48 -15.59 2.81 -6.49
C VAL A 48 -15.77 2.28 -5.06
N ALA A 49 -16.25 1.02 -4.91
CA ALA A 49 -16.42 0.43 -3.59
C ALA A 49 -15.06 0.22 -2.90
N ARG A 50 -14.06 -0.24 -3.64
CA ARG A 50 -12.70 -0.38 -3.13
C ARG A 50 -12.10 0.99 -2.77
N PHE A 51 -12.27 2.01 -3.59
CA PHE A 51 -11.79 3.36 -3.28
C PHE A 51 -12.43 3.95 -2.02
N LYS A 52 -13.71 3.69 -1.75
CA LYS A 52 -14.36 4.13 -0.51
C LYS A 52 -13.65 3.60 0.74
N THR A 53 -13.07 2.40 0.68
CA THR A 53 -12.34 1.79 1.79
C THR A 53 -10.88 2.20 1.86
N LEU A 54 -10.24 2.48 0.72
CA LEU A 54 -8.84 2.91 0.66
C LEU A 54 -8.66 4.36 1.08
N LEU A 55 -9.60 5.25 0.70
CA LEU A 55 -9.47 6.70 0.89
C LEU A 55 -10.07 7.13 2.22
N ALA A 56 -9.33 7.93 2.98
CA ALA A 56 -9.82 8.61 4.18
C ALA A 56 -10.95 9.62 3.85
N ASP A 57 -11.77 9.98 4.82
CA ASP A 57 -12.85 10.96 4.59
C ASP A 57 -12.31 12.37 4.30
N ASP A 58 -11.16 12.70 4.87
CA ASP A 58 -10.44 13.95 4.64
C ASP A 58 -9.42 13.88 3.47
N PHE A 59 -9.54 12.88 2.61
CA PHE A 59 -8.67 12.71 1.44
C PHE A 59 -8.63 13.95 0.54
N ARG A 60 -7.43 14.24 0.00
CA ARG A 60 -7.20 15.21 -1.07
C ARG A 60 -6.31 14.59 -2.15
N GLY A 61 -6.60 14.91 -3.40
CA GLY A 61 -5.78 14.56 -4.55
C GLY A 61 -5.36 15.80 -5.33
N VAL A 62 -4.10 15.85 -5.79
CA VAL A 62 -3.61 16.88 -6.70
C VAL A 62 -3.36 16.23 -8.06
N LEU A 63 -4.17 16.60 -9.03
CA LEU A 63 -4.05 16.09 -10.40
C LEU A 63 -2.82 16.69 -11.10
N ALA A 64 -2.36 16.05 -12.17
CA ALA A 64 -1.23 16.53 -12.98
C ALA A 64 -1.47 17.92 -13.61
N THR A 65 -2.71 18.40 -13.63
CA THR A 65 -3.11 19.75 -14.06
C THR A 65 -2.97 20.79 -12.96
N GLY A 66 -2.66 20.38 -11.71
CA GLY A 66 -2.66 21.22 -10.52
C GLY A 66 -4.04 21.32 -9.83
N ARG A 67 -5.12 20.77 -10.41
CA ARG A 67 -6.45 20.79 -9.78
C ARG A 67 -6.44 19.93 -8.52
N VAL A 68 -6.96 20.47 -7.43
CA VAL A 68 -7.15 19.76 -6.16
C VAL A 68 -8.58 19.22 -6.10
N ILE A 69 -8.71 17.95 -5.74
CA ILE A 69 -9.98 17.24 -5.62
C ILE A 69 -10.13 16.62 -4.23
N ASP A 70 -11.36 16.49 -3.77
CA ASP A 70 -11.71 15.77 -2.55
C ASP A 70 -12.11 14.30 -2.83
N LYS A 71 -12.44 13.56 -1.76
CA LYS A 71 -12.91 12.17 -1.86
C LYS A 71 -14.16 12.03 -2.72
N ALA A 72 -15.14 12.92 -2.55
CA ALA A 72 -16.41 12.84 -3.27
C ALA A 72 -16.20 13.05 -4.77
N GLU A 73 -15.39 14.03 -5.13
CA GLU A 73 -15.02 14.31 -6.52
C GLU A 73 -14.20 13.15 -7.12
N PHE A 74 -13.21 12.64 -6.38
CA PHE A 74 -12.45 11.47 -6.81
C PHE A 74 -13.34 10.25 -7.09
N LEU A 75 -14.27 9.92 -6.16
CA LEU A 75 -15.16 8.78 -6.32
C LEU A 75 -16.17 8.97 -7.47
N ARG A 76 -16.51 10.21 -7.82
CA ARG A 76 -17.36 10.50 -8.99
C ARG A 76 -16.57 10.22 -10.29
N GLU A 77 -15.34 10.73 -10.39
CA GLU A 77 -14.49 10.53 -11.56
C GLU A 77 -14.03 9.08 -11.73
N ALA A 78 -13.77 8.36 -10.63
CA ALA A 78 -13.37 6.96 -10.65
C ALA A 78 -14.44 5.98 -11.21
N ARG A 79 -15.65 6.45 -11.49
CA ARG A 79 -16.70 5.67 -12.19
C ARG A 79 -16.46 5.58 -13.69
N GLU A 80 -15.71 6.51 -14.22
CA GLU A 80 -15.44 6.57 -15.66
C GLU A 80 -14.23 5.68 -16.00
N LYS A 81 -14.38 4.94 -17.10
CA LYS A 81 -13.29 4.07 -17.56
C LYS A 81 -12.08 4.92 -17.98
N PRO A 82 -10.91 4.72 -17.35
CA PRO A 82 -9.74 5.48 -17.70
C PRO A 82 -9.26 5.13 -19.12
N ASP A 83 -8.81 6.14 -19.86
CA ASP A 83 -8.08 5.93 -21.12
C ASP A 83 -6.61 5.56 -20.79
N ALA A 84 -6.45 4.38 -20.23
CA ALA A 84 -5.16 3.85 -19.80
C ALA A 84 -5.10 2.34 -20.08
N ARG A 85 -4.12 1.92 -20.88
CA ARG A 85 -3.83 0.51 -21.17
C ARG A 85 -2.41 0.19 -20.75
N ASP A 86 -2.15 -1.08 -20.43
CA ASP A 86 -0.82 -1.58 -20.06
C ASP A 86 -0.18 -0.78 -18.92
N MET A 87 -0.99 -0.38 -17.94
CA MET A 87 -0.53 0.40 -16.79
C MET A 87 0.47 -0.41 -15.97
N ARG A 88 1.64 0.17 -15.72
CA ARG A 88 2.74 -0.45 -14.96
C ARG A 88 3.30 0.52 -13.94
N LEU A 89 3.63 -0.02 -12.77
CA LEU A 89 4.34 0.69 -11.73
C LEU A 89 5.85 0.40 -11.81
N HIS A 90 6.65 1.44 -11.65
CA HIS A 90 8.11 1.38 -11.64
C HIS A 90 8.65 2.17 -10.44
N ASP A 91 9.84 1.81 -9.98
CA ASP A 91 10.61 2.55 -8.95
C ASP A 91 9.79 2.81 -7.68
N VAL A 92 8.95 1.85 -7.27
CA VAL A 92 8.10 2.02 -6.08
C VAL A 92 8.97 2.04 -4.84
N VAL A 93 8.94 3.16 -4.12
CA VAL A 93 9.63 3.37 -2.85
C VAL A 93 8.60 3.57 -1.76
N ILE A 94 8.75 2.82 -0.66
CA ILE A 94 7.91 2.92 0.54
C ILE A 94 8.79 3.46 1.66
N ARG A 95 8.32 4.49 2.37
CA ARG A 95 8.94 5.06 3.56
C ARG A 95 7.92 5.09 4.68
N ILE A 96 8.25 4.50 5.83
CA ILE A 96 7.36 4.42 7.00
C ILE A 96 7.97 5.25 8.13
N TYR A 97 7.18 6.12 8.71
CA TYR A 97 7.54 7.02 9.80
C TYR A 97 6.47 6.92 10.92
N GLY A 98 6.54 5.87 11.74
CA GLY A 98 5.52 5.57 12.73
C GLY A 98 4.16 5.31 12.08
N ASP A 99 3.17 6.13 12.41
CA ASP A 99 1.80 6.03 11.88
C ASP A 99 1.60 6.77 10.54
N THR A 100 2.68 7.18 9.90
CA THR A 100 2.68 7.85 8.59
C THR A 100 3.54 7.05 7.61
N ALA A 101 3.07 6.91 6.38
CA ALA A 101 3.86 6.31 5.31
C ALA A 101 3.74 7.11 4.02
N LEU A 102 4.84 7.20 3.28
CA LEU A 102 4.90 7.78 1.94
C LEU A 102 5.24 6.70 0.93
N ILE A 103 4.41 6.57 -0.10
CA ILE A 103 4.71 5.73 -1.26
C ILE A 103 4.88 6.63 -2.47
N GLY A 104 6.00 6.50 -3.15
CA GLY A 104 6.27 7.20 -4.40
C GLY A 104 6.67 6.21 -5.49
N GLY A 105 6.46 6.59 -6.74
CA GLY A 105 6.84 5.77 -7.88
C GLY A 105 6.59 6.47 -9.21
N LEU A 106 6.81 5.72 -10.28
CA LEU A 106 6.48 6.09 -11.64
C LEU A 106 5.39 5.15 -12.14
N VAL A 107 4.34 5.68 -12.73
CA VAL A 107 3.35 4.91 -13.47
C VAL A 107 3.49 5.22 -14.96
N THR A 108 3.51 4.18 -15.79
CA THR A 108 3.48 4.30 -17.24
C THR A 108 2.23 3.61 -17.78
N TYR A 109 1.65 4.17 -18.83
CA TYR A 109 0.50 3.58 -19.52
C TYR A 109 0.39 4.14 -20.95
N ASN A 110 -0.37 3.46 -21.79
CA ASN A 110 -0.67 3.90 -23.15
C ASN A 110 -2.11 4.44 -23.21
N ARG A 111 -2.31 5.54 -23.94
CA ARG A 111 -3.65 6.03 -24.29
C ARG A 111 -4.16 5.36 -25.56
N SER A 112 -5.47 5.45 -25.79
CA SER A 112 -6.11 4.94 -27.00
C SER A 112 -5.52 5.55 -28.28
N ALA A 113 -5.10 6.82 -28.24
CA ALA A 113 -4.39 7.50 -29.31
C ALA A 113 -2.94 7.04 -29.52
N GLY A 114 -2.49 6.01 -28.77
CA GLY A 114 -1.16 5.41 -28.95
C GLY A 114 0.01 6.14 -28.31
N SER A 115 -0.24 7.28 -27.65
CA SER A 115 0.84 8.02 -26.97
C SER A 115 1.15 7.41 -25.60
N PRO A 116 2.41 7.08 -25.31
CA PRO A 116 2.83 6.67 -23.97
C PRO A 116 2.75 7.86 -23.01
N VAL A 117 2.37 7.58 -21.76
CA VAL A 117 2.32 8.57 -20.69
C VAL A 117 3.13 8.06 -19.53
N ALA A 118 3.96 8.92 -18.94
CA ALA A 118 4.66 8.67 -17.70
C ALA A 118 4.26 9.72 -16.65
N THR A 119 3.92 9.25 -15.46
CA THR A 119 3.46 10.11 -14.36
C THR A 119 4.15 9.67 -13.07
N ARG A 120 4.84 10.60 -12.40
CA ARG A 120 5.29 10.41 -11.02
C ARG A 120 4.10 10.58 -10.09
N TYR A 121 4.04 9.76 -9.06
CA TYR A 121 3.04 9.90 -8.00
C TYR A 121 3.69 9.84 -6.63
N SER A 122 3.02 10.49 -5.68
CA SER A 122 3.32 10.41 -4.25
C SER A 122 2.02 10.24 -3.49
N THR A 123 1.93 9.22 -2.66
CA THR A 123 0.75 8.91 -1.86
C THR A 123 1.11 8.89 -0.40
N LEU A 124 0.41 9.69 0.41
CA LEU A 124 0.55 9.72 1.85
C LEU A 124 -0.51 8.85 2.50
N TYR A 125 -0.06 7.95 3.33
CA TYR A 125 -0.90 7.07 4.15
C TYR A 125 -0.79 7.47 5.62
N LEU A 126 -1.91 7.40 6.33
CA LEU A 126 -1.95 7.47 7.78
C LEU A 126 -2.52 6.19 8.35
N ARG A 127 -1.98 5.75 9.48
CA ARG A 127 -2.58 4.69 10.28
C ARG A 127 -3.71 5.28 11.11
N ARG A 128 -4.90 4.73 10.97
CA ARG A 128 -6.08 5.06 11.78
C ARG A 128 -6.63 3.79 12.41
N ALA A 129 -7.69 3.88 13.20
CA ALA A 129 -8.26 2.75 13.97
C ALA A 129 -8.54 1.49 13.13
N GLY A 130 -8.84 1.65 11.82
CA GLY A 130 -9.08 0.54 10.89
C GLY A 130 -7.86 0.08 10.08
N GLY A 131 -6.66 0.60 10.34
CA GLY A 131 -5.44 0.33 9.57
C GLY A 131 -4.99 1.52 8.70
N TRP A 132 -4.17 1.25 7.70
CA TRP A 132 -3.67 2.28 6.79
C TRP A 132 -4.76 2.81 5.87
N VAL A 133 -4.84 4.13 5.68
CA VAL A 133 -5.73 4.81 4.75
C VAL A 133 -4.98 5.88 3.96
N VAL A 134 -5.40 6.12 2.72
CA VAL A 134 -4.83 7.18 1.87
C VAL A 134 -5.46 8.52 2.25
N VAL A 135 -4.62 9.50 2.60
CA VAL A 135 -5.07 10.87 2.93
C VAL A 135 -4.69 11.89 1.87
N TRP A 136 -3.66 11.61 1.10
CA TRP A 136 -3.18 12.50 0.05
C TRP A 136 -2.60 11.70 -1.11
N VAL A 137 -2.84 12.16 -2.33
CA VAL A 137 -2.13 11.68 -3.52
C VAL A 137 -1.83 12.86 -4.43
N GLN A 138 -0.65 12.84 -5.03
CA GLN A 138 -0.24 13.83 -6.03
C GLN A 138 0.29 13.11 -7.26
N TRP A 139 -0.14 13.59 -8.42
CA TRP A 139 0.36 13.13 -9.72
C TRP A 139 1.08 14.27 -10.43
N THR A 140 2.23 13.96 -11.02
CA THR A 140 3.03 14.91 -11.79
C THR A 140 3.42 14.25 -13.11
N ARG A 141 3.00 14.83 -14.22
CA ARG A 141 3.39 14.33 -15.54
C ARG A 141 4.90 14.48 -15.75
N VAL A 142 5.54 13.45 -16.27
CA VAL A 142 6.93 13.54 -16.69
C VAL A 142 6.99 14.29 -18.02
N ALA A 143 7.88 15.29 -18.12
CA ALA A 143 8.04 16.07 -19.34
C ALA A 143 8.50 15.17 -20.50
N GLY A 144 7.93 15.36 -21.68
CA GLY A 144 8.26 14.59 -22.87
C GLY A 144 7.54 13.24 -23.01
N SER A 145 6.55 12.96 -22.16
CA SER A 145 5.72 11.76 -22.22
C SER A 145 4.25 12.08 -22.48
#